data_3a683788d8e6ddd81787a3bb0ced42e0
#
_entry.id   3a683788d8e6ddd81787a3bb0ced42e0
#
_cell.length_a   1.000
_cell.length_b   1.000
_cell.length_c   1.000
_cell.angle_alpha   90.00
_cell.angle_beta   90.00
_cell.angle_gamma   90.00
#
_symmetry.space_group_name_H-M   'P 1'
#
loop_
_entity.id
_entity.type
_entity.pdbx_description
1 polymer ?
#
loop_
_entity_poly.entity_id
_entity_poly.type
_entity_poly.pdbx_seq_one_letter_code
_entity_poly.pdbx_strand_id
1 'polypeptide(L)'
;YQTLMLLNRGGKSSERECEICHSVENLVSYHDQKVCDICRGLYQFSKEIAHDHFIITENEGLPIGPNACLKGVAFEKLSQEAFSRVYVKNDYKAGTVKATHVFVGDYHCYEIYNYAALSKNENGLGIKRLAVVRLDVDDLGAAFMAGFSQQGNGQYSTLSRSATFSRSMSLFFKVYINQFASDKKLSIIYAGGDDVFAIGSWQDIIAFTVELRENFIKWTNGKLTLSAGIGLFADKTPIRLMAHQTGELEEAAKGNEKDSISLFSSDYTFKFDRFIT
;
A
#
# COMPACT_ATOMS: atom_id res chain seq x y z
N TYR A 1 -24.34 3.32 12.83
CA TYR A 1 -23.55 2.56 11.87
C TYR A 1 -24.10 1.14 11.62
N GLN A 2 -24.47 0.39 12.66
CA GLN A 2 -25.04 -0.97 12.48
C GLN A 2 -26.40 -0.97 11.77
N THR A 3 -27.20 0.06 11.93
CA THR A 3 -28.53 0.18 11.29
C THR A 3 -28.42 0.42 9.77
N LEU A 4 -27.39 1.15 9.33
CA LEU A 4 -27.11 1.37 7.90
C LEU A 4 -26.61 0.09 7.21
N MET A 5 -25.84 -0.76 7.92
CA MET A 5 -25.41 -2.08 7.43
C MET A 5 -26.59 -3.06 7.27
N LEU A 6 -27.65 -2.93 8.06
CA LEU A 6 -28.86 -3.75 7.95
C LEU A 6 -29.73 -3.35 6.74
N LEU A 7 -29.75 -2.08 6.38
CA LEU A 7 -30.45 -1.58 5.20
C LEU A 7 -29.79 -2.03 3.89
N ASN A 8 -28.48 -2.25 3.88
CA ASN A 8 -27.73 -2.75 2.72
C ASN A 8 -27.74 -4.29 2.58
N ARG A 9 -28.39 -5.04 3.46
CA ARG A 9 -28.54 -6.51 3.35
C ARG A 9 -29.72 -6.94 2.46
N GLY A 10 -30.47 -6.00 1.92
CA GLY A 10 -31.55 -6.28 0.97
C GLY A 10 -30.98 -6.53 -0.42
N GLY A 11 -30.97 -7.79 -0.82
CA GLY A 11 -30.82 -8.36 -2.15
C GLY A 11 -29.96 -7.59 -3.15
N LYS A 12 -28.88 -8.17 -3.58
CA LYS A 12 -28.05 -7.69 -4.71
C LYS A 12 -28.94 -7.48 -5.93
N SER A 13 -29.29 -6.25 -6.24
CA SER A 13 -29.90 -5.90 -7.51
C SER A 13 -28.82 -5.27 -8.38
N SER A 14 -28.11 -6.09 -9.16
CA SER A 14 -27.09 -5.66 -10.13
C SER A 14 -27.61 -4.63 -11.13
N GLU A 15 -28.90 -4.46 -11.24
CA GLU A 15 -29.52 -3.47 -12.13
C GLU A 15 -29.65 -2.08 -11.51
N ARG A 16 -29.62 -1.95 -10.19
CA ARG A 16 -29.90 -0.69 -9.47
C ARG A 16 -28.73 -0.13 -8.69
N GLU A 17 -27.62 -0.83 -8.63
CA GLU A 17 -26.45 -0.42 -7.85
C GLU A 17 -25.14 -0.69 -8.60
N CYS A 18 -24.11 0.04 -8.23
CA CYS A 18 -22.74 -0.19 -8.70
C CYS A 18 -22.27 -1.56 -8.21
N GLU A 19 -21.80 -2.41 -9.11
CA GLU A 19 -21.31 -3.75 -8.76
C GLU A 19 -20.05 -3.76 -7.87
N ILE A 20 -19.38 -2.60 -7.76
CA ILE A 20 -18.14 -2.46 -6.97
C ILE A 20 -18.41 -1.88 -5.59
N CYS A 21 -19.01 -0.68 -5.51
CA CYS A 21 -19.20 0.06 -4.27
C CYS A 21 -20.65 0.13 -3.79
N HIS A 22 -21.60 -0.47 -4.53
CA HIS A 22 -23.02 -0.49 -4.24
C HIS A 22 -23.70 0.91 -4.17
N SER A 23 -23.07 1.93 -4.74
CA SER A 23 -23.73 3.23 -4.96
C SER A 23 -24.84 3.11 -5.99
N VAL A 24 -25.93 3.86 -5.81
CA VAL A 24 -27.05 3.89 -6.74
C VAL A 24 -27.04 5.12 -7.66
N GLU A 25 -26.02 5.99 -7.52
CA GLU A 25 -25.91 7.24 -8.26
C GLU A 25 -25.09 7.06 -9.53
N ASN A 26 -25.52 7.73 -10.61
CA ASN A 26 -24.79 7.86 -11.88
C ASN A 26 -24.23 6.55 -12.45
N LEU A 27 -25.08 5.53 -12.54
CA LEU A 27 -24.66 4.22 -13.04
C LEU A 27 -24.47 4.23 -14.56
N VAL A 28 -23.34 3.71 -15.01
CA VAL A 28 -22.98 3.56 -16.43
C VAL A 28 -22.50 2.13 -16.68
N SER A 29 -22.64 1.66 -17.92
CA SER A 29 -22.06 0.38 -18.34
C SER A 29 -20.59 0.59 -18.70
N TYR A 30 -19.70 -0.20 -18.10
CA TYR A 30 -18.26 -0.16 -18.33
C TYR A 30 -17.65 -1.57 -18.20
N HIS A 31 -17.02 -2.08 -19.27
CA HIS A 31 -16.46 -3.45 -19.35
C HIS A 31 -17.45 -4.54 -18.87
N ASP A 32 -18.68 -4.52 -19.43
CA ASP A 32 -19.76 -5.46 -19.11
C ASP A 32 -20.23 -5.44 -17.64
N GLN A 33 -19.82 -4.45 -16.87
CA GLN A 33 -20.25 -4.20 -15.49
C GLN A 33 -21.00 -2.89 -15.37
N LYS A 34 -21.94 -2.84 -14.44
CA LYS A 34 -22.65 -1.61 -14.11
C LYS A 34 -21.91 -0.92 -12.94
N VAL A 35 -21.30 0.21 -13.21
CA VAL A 35 -20.47 0.94 -12.25
C VAL A 35 -20.89 2.40 -12.12
N CYS A 36 -20.68 3.01 -10.96
CA CYS A 36 -20.87 4.45 -10.79
C CYS A 36 -19.71 5.25 -11.41
N ASP A 37 -19.90 6.53 -11.61
CA ASP A 37 -18.89 7.42 -12.19
C ASP A 37 -17.55 7.40 -11.42
N ILE A 38 -17.60 7.31 -10.10
CA ILE A 38 -16.41 7.25 -9.26
C ILE A 38 -15.63 5.95 -9.52
N CYS A 39 -16.32 4.81 -9.52
CA CYS A 39 -15.65 3.52 -9.78
C CYS A 39 -15.12 3.43 -11.21
N ARG A 40 -15.85 3.96 -12.20
CA ARG A 40 -15.36 4.11 -13.57
C ARG A 40 -14.11 4.98 -13.62
N GLY A 41 -14.12 6.14 -12.97
CA GLY A 41 -12.99 7.05 -12.89
C GLY A 41 -11.76 6.40 -12.25
N LEU A 42 -11.94 5.64 -11.16
CA LEU A 42 -10.87 4.88 -10.52
C LEU A 42 -10.27 3.80 -11.45
N TYR A 43 -11.10 3.07 -12.20
CA TYR A 43 -10.63 2.13 -13.20
C TYR A 43 -9.79 2.79 -14.29
N GLN A 44 -10.25 3.92 -14.81
CA GLN A 44 -9.51 4.67 -15.82
C GLN A 44 -8.20 5.21 -15.25
N PHE A 45 -8.25 5.79 -14.07
CA PHE A 45 -7.08 6.34 -13.36
C PHE A 45 -6.03 5.28 -12.98
N SER A 46 -6.44 4.02 -12.79
CA SER A 46 -5.49 2.95 -12.47
C SER A 46 -4.38 2.77 -13.52
N LYS A 47 -4.63 3.15 -14.77
CA LYS A 47 -3.62 3.15 -15.84
C LYS A 47 -2.67 4.34 -15.75
N GLU A 48 -3.11 5.41 -15.13
CA GLU A 48 -2.38 6.67 -14.99
C GLU A 48 -1.54 6.72 -13.71
N ILE A 49 -1.83 5.88 -12.73
CA ILE A 49 -1.17 5.88 -11.42
C ILE A 49 0.33 5.57 -11.51
N ALA A 50 0.76 4.91 -12.59
CA ALA A 50 2.16 4.61 -12.86
C ALA A 50 2.98 5.83 -13.30
N HIS A 51 2.33 6.95 -13.66
CA HIS A 51 3.05 8.19 -13.99
C HIS A 51 3.65 8.84 -12.74
N ASP A 52 4.73 9.58 -12.96
CA ASP A 52 5.39 10.35 -11.90
C ASP A 52 4.85 11.77 -11.76
N HIS A 53 4.08 12.24 -12.74
CA HIS A 53 3.49 13.58 -12.77
C HIS A 53 1.97 13.50 -12.81
N PHE A 54 1.34 14.29 -11.95
CA PHE A 54 -0.11 14.41 -11.88
C PHE A 54 -0.50 15.88 -11.94
N ILE A 55 -1.55 16.16 -12.68
CA ILE A 55 -2.07 17.52 -12.85
C ILE A 55 -3.52 17.59 -12.39
N ILE A 56 -3.93 18.80 -11.96
CA ILE A 56 -5.33 19.11 -11.71
C ILE A 56 -5.89 19.81 -12.92
N THR A 57 -6.88 19.19 -13.56
CA THR A 57 -7.64 19.70 -14.71
C THR A 57 -9.08 20.01 -14.29
N GLU A 58 -9.84 20.66 -15.15
CA GLU A 58 -11.26 20.96 -14.87
C GLU A 58 -12.20 19.79 -15.20
N ASN A 59 -11.92 19.04 -16.31
CA ASN A 59 -12.91 18.13 -16.89
C ASN A 59 -12.35 16.74 -17.23
N GLU A 60 -11.04 16.52 -17.15
CA GLU A 60 -10.40 15.25 -17.55
C GLU A 60 -9.67 14.58 -16.39
N GLY A 61 -9.91 13.29 -16.17
CA GLY A 61 -9.26 12.47 -15.18
C GLY A 61 -10.21 11.97 -14.09
N LEU A 62 -9.65 11.59 -12.95
CA LEU A 62 -10.41 11.16 -11.78
C LEU A 62 -11.03 12.37 -11.07
N PRO A 63 -12.36 12.47 -10.96
CA PRO A 63 -13.01 13.55 -10.24
C PRO A 63 -12.61 13.55 -8.76
N ILE A 64 -12.05 14.66 -8.27
CA ILE A 64 -11.63 14.85 -6.87
C ILE A 64 -12.39 15.98 -6.17
N GLY A 65 -13.19 16.72 -6.91
CA GLY A 65 -14.02 17.82 -6.39
C GLY A 65 -14.82 18.53 -7.47
N PRO A 66 -15.60 19.56 -7.13
CA PRO A 66 -16.29 20.36 -8.11
C PRO A 66 -15.29 21.03 -9.07
N ASN A 67 -15.41 20.78 -10.37
CA ASN A 67 -14.53 21.31 -11.41
C ASN A 67 -13.03 20.99 -11.19
N ALA A 68 -12.74 19.86 -10.57
CA ALA A 68 -11.36 19.41 -10.32
C ALA A 68 -11.23 17.91 -10.55
N CYS A 69 -10.38 17.55 -11.49
CA CYS A 69 -10.03 16.16 -11.82
C CYS A 69 -8.52 15.96 -11.70
N LEU A 70 -8.10 14.80 -11.23
CA LEU A 70 -6.70 14.37 -11.16
C LEU A 70 -6.39 13.54 -12.40
N LYS A 71 -5.34 13.92 -13.15
CA LYS A 71 -4.88 13.24 -14.36
C LYS A 71 -3.38 12.93 -14.24
N GLY A 72 -2.99 11.68 -14.51
CA GLY A 72 -1.59 11.30 -14.66
C GLY A 72 -1.06 11.65 -16.04
N VAL A 73 0.14 12.22 -16.12
CA VAL A 73 0.75 12.64 -17.38
C VAL A 73 2.24 12.29 -17.42
N ALA A 74 2.75 11.98 -18.60
CA ALA A 74 4.19 11.87 -18.83
C ALA A 74 4.83 13.26 -18.80
N PHE A 75 6.06 13.35 -18.27
CA PHE A 75 6.78 14.62 -18.14
C PHE A 75 6.85 15.42 -19.46
N GLU A 76 7.09 14.73 -20.56
CA GLU A 76 7.23 15.35 -21.90
C GLU A 76 5.93 16.00 -22.39
N LYS A 77 4.79 15.54 -21.90
CA LYS A 77 3.46 16.08 -22.27
C LYS A 77 2.99 17.19 -21.34
N LEU A 78 3.66 17.40 -20.22
CA LEU A 78 3.24 18.37 -19.20
C LEU A 78 3.07 19.79 -19.75
N SER A 79 3.93 20.21 -20.69
CA SER A 79 3.87 21.54 -21.30
C SER A 79 2.71 21.73 -22.30
N GLN A 80 2.05 20.64 -22.70
CA GLN A 80 0.95 20.64 -23.67
C GLN A 80 -0.42 20.62 -22.99
N GLU A 81 -0.46 20.38 -21.69
CA GLU A 81 -1.69 20.25 -20.93
C GLU A 81 -2.09 21.57 -20.25
N ALA A 82 -3.38 21.82 -20.14
CA ALA A 82 -3.93 22.92 -19.36
C ALA A 82 -4.20 22.42 -17.93
N PHE A 83 -3.60 23.04 -16.92
CA PHE A 83 -3.74 22.63 -15.54
C PHE A 83 -3.69 23.79 -14.55
N SER A 84 -4.26 23.60 -13.38
CA SER A 84 -4.19 24.54 -12.25
C SER A 84 -3.06 24.24 -11.28
N ARG A 85 -2.69 22.97 -11.10
CA ARG A 85 -1.62 22.52 -10.20
C ARG A 85 -0.92 21.30 -10.77
N VAL A 86 0.37 21.15 -10.40
CA VAL A 86 1.19 19.97 -10.71
C VAL A 86 1.69 19.34 -9.41
N TYR A 87 1.60 18.02 -9.37
CA TYR A 87 2.20 17.17 -8.34
C TYR A 87 3.24 16.27 -8.99
N VAL A 88 4.39 16.13 -8.35
CA VAL A 88 5.46 15.23 -8.78
C VAL A 88 5.64 14.15 -7.74
N LYS A 89 5.48 12.90 -8.16
CA LYS A 89 5.55 11.71 -7.31
C LYS A 89 6.95 11.12 -7.35
N ASN A 90 7.55 10.93 -6.16
CA ASN A 90 8.84 10.25 -5.97
C ASN A 90 10.03 10.83 -6.77
N ASP A 91 9.90 12.02 -7.33
CA ASP A 91 10.95 12.72 -8.07
C ASP A 91 10.99 14.20 -7.68
N TYR A 92 12.12 14.86 -7.97
CA TYR A 92 12.32 16.29 -7.81
C TYR A 92 12.26 17.05 -9.15
N LYS A 93 12.17 16.35 -10.28
CA LYS A 93 12.14 16.95 -11.61
C LYS A 93 10.75 17.47 -11.93
N ALA A 94 10.61 18.78 -11.87
CA ALA A 94 9.37 19.47 -12.28
C ALA A 94 9.58 20.39 -13.51
N GLY A 95 10.77 20.40 -14.10
CA GLY A 95 11.13 21.32 -15.15
C GLY A 95 11.07 22.77 -14.66
N THR A 96 10.49 23.66 -15.47
CA THR A 96 10.29 25.08 -15.13
C THR A 96 8.96 25.34 -14.42
N VAL A 97 8.16 24.31 -14.16
CA VAL A 97 6.82 24.43 -13.59
C VAL A 97 6.91 24.35 -12.06
N LYS A 98 6.20 25.24 -11.37
CA LYS A 98 6.03 25.15 -9.92
C LYS A 98 5.21 23.92 -9.57
N ALA A 99 5.79 22.94 -8.91
CA ALA A 99 5.15 21.69 -8.54
C ALA A 99 5.17 21.45 -7.03
N THR A 100 4.21 20.62 -6.57
CA THR A 100 4.20 20.05 -5.22
C THR A 100 4.78 18.66 -5.28
N HIS A 101 5.84 18.39 -4.51
CA HIS A 101 6.47 17.08 -4.45
C HIS A 101 5.77 16.20 -3.43
N VAL A 102 5.43 14.97 -3.83
CA VAL A 102 4.74 13.96 -3.01
C VAL A 102 5.57 12.68 -3.03
N PHE A 103 5.84 12.13 -1.85
CA PHE A 103 6.53 10.85 -1.72
C PHE A 103 5.54 9.78 -1.27
N VAL A 104 5.55 8.65 -1.96
CA VAL A 104 4.70 7.48 -1.73
C VAL A 104 5.52 6.21 -1.86
N GLY A 105 5.23 5.25 -0.99
CA GLY A 105 5.76 3.89 -1.12
C GLY A 105 4.89 3.12 -2.11
N ASP A 106 5.29 3.12 -3.38
CA ASP A 106 4.52 2.55 -4.49
C ASP A 106 5.40 1.93 -5.58
N TYR A 107 6.58 1.45 -5.20
CA TYR A 107 7.45 0.78 -6.17
C TYR A 107 6.69 -0.31 -6.94
N HIS A 108 6.84 -0.30 -8.26
CA HIS A 108 6.16 -1.20 -9.17
C HIS A 108 7.13 -1.72 -10.22
N CYS A 109 7.20 -3.05 -10.38
CA CYS A 109 8.13 -3.70 -11.27
C CYS A 109 7.43 -4.41 -12.44
N TYR A 110 6.45 -5.27 -12.15
CA TYR A 110 5.72 -6.07 -13.13
C TYR A 110 4.22 -6.11 -12.83
N GLU A 111 3.43 -6.52 -13.82
CA GLU A 111 2.02 -6.80 -13.58
C GLU A 111 1.83 -8.02 -12.66
N ILE A 112 0.81 -7.96 -11.80
CA ILE A 112 0.59 -8.91 -10.70
C ILE A 112 0.59 -10.37 -11.16
N TYR A 113 -0.02 -10.67 -12.29
CA TYR A 113 -0.11 -12.04 -12.80
C TYR A 113 1.24 -12.62 -13.27
N ASN A 114 2.24 -11.81 -13.49
CA ASN A 114 3.58 -12.25 -13.90
C ASN A 114 4.40 -12.80 -12.74
N TYR A 115 4.16 -12.36 -11.50
CA TYR A 115 5.00 -12.71 -10.35
C TYR A 115 5.07 -14.21 -10.05
N ALA A 116 3.98 -14.94 -10.27
CA ALA A 116 3.98 -16.39 -10.09
C ALA A 116 4.93 -17.11 -11.08
N ALA A 117 5.04 -16.59 -12.30
CA ALA A 117 5.98 -17.13 -13.30
C ALA A 117 7.43 -16.74 -12.98
N LEU A 118 7.66 -15.51 -12.50
CA LEU A 118 8.96 -14.97 -12.12
C LEU A 118 9.56 -15.66 -10.87
N SER A 119 8.74 -16.41 -10.12
CA SER A 119 9.19 -17.21 -8.98
C SER A 119 9.95 -18.48 -9.35
N LYS A 120 10.07 -18.80 -10.63
CA LYS A 120 10.92 -19.86 -11.14
C LYS A 120 12.30 -19.31 -11.48
N ASN A 121 13.34 -20.11 -11.22
CA ASN A 121 14.70 -19.79 -11.66
C ASN A 121 14.86 -19.97 -13.18
N GLU A 122 16.02 -19.59 -13.72
CA GLU A 122 16.36 -19.72 -15.15
C GLU A 122 16.22 -21.15 -15.68
N ASN A 123 16.41 -22.16 -14.83
CA ASN A 123 16.24 -23.58 -15.16
C ASN A 123 14.79 -24.06 -15.03
N GLY A 124 13.83 -23.18 -14.77
CA GLY A 124 12.40 -23.50 -14.59
C GLY A 124 12.08 -24.22 -13.28
N LEU A 125 13.07 -24.34 -12.37
CA LEU A 125 12.88 -24.91 -11.04
C LEU A 125 12.26 -23.87 -10.09
N GLY A 126 11.43 -24.32 -9.18
CA GLY A 126 10.75 -23.49 -8.21
C GLY A 126 9.22 -23.65 -8.25
N ILE A 127 8.57 -23.14 -7.24
CA ILE A 127 7.11 -23.19 -7.11
C ILE A 127 6.51 -22.01 -7.86
N LYS A 128 5.65 -22.26 -8.86
CA LYS A 128 4.90 -21.22 -9.56
C LYS A 128 3.81 -20.66 -8.64
N ARG A 129 4.19 -19.78 -7.75
CA ARG A 129 3.32 -19.06 -6.82
C ARG A 129 3.82 -17.62 -6.67
N LEU A 130 2.89 -16.70 -6.52
CA LEU A 130 3.18 -15.37 -6.02
C LEU A 130 3.00 -15.34 -4.50
N ALA A 131 3.67 -14.42 -3.85
CA ALA A 131 3.44 -14.14 -2.44
C ALA A 131 2.86 -12.74 -2.25
N VAL A 132 2.11 -12.60 -1.18
CA VAL A 132 1.61 -11.33 -0.68
C VAL A 132 2.08 -11.20 0.75
N VAL A 133 2.59 -10.03 1.10
CA VAL A 133 2.94 -9.67 2.47
C VAL A 133 2.07 -8.53 2.96
N ARG A 134 1.66 -8.65 4.20
CA ARG A 134 1.14 -7.56 5.00
C ARG A 134 1.99 -7.40 6.24
N LEU A 135 2.47 -6.17 6.46
CA LEU A 135 3.28 -5.81 7.62
C LEU A 135 2.61 -4.66 8.35
N ASP A 136 2.81 -4.63 9.65
CA ASP A 136 2.36 -3.51 10.48
C ASP A 136 3.37 -3.25 11.61
N VAL A 137 3.46 -1.98 12.03
CA VAL A 137 4.33 -1.55 13.12
C VAL A 137 3.73 -1.92 14.46
N ASP A 138 4.49 -2.65 15.25
CA ASP A 138 4.08 -3.05 16.58
C ASP A 138 4.03 -1.85 17.54
N ASP A 139 2.93 -1.74 18.30
CA ASP A 139 2.77 -0.74 19.38
C ASP A 139 2.90 0.73 18.96
N LEU A 140 2.71 1.08 17.68
CA LEU A 140 2.86 2.46 17.21
C LEU A 140 1.94 3.43 17.98
N GLY A 141 0.70 3.05 18.25
CA GLY A 141 -0.24 3.86 19.05
C GLY A 141 0.29 4.13 20.46
N ALA A 142 0.86 3.12 21.13
CA ALA A 142 1.48 3.27 22.43
C ALA A 142 2.74 4.16 22.36
N ALA A 143 3.53 4.04 21.30
CA ALA A 143 4.69 4.90 21.08
C ALA A 143 4.30 6.39 20.93
N PHE A 144 3.20 6.69 20.23
CA PHE A 144 2.69 8.06 20.13
C PHE A 144 2.15 8.60 21.45
N MET A 145 1.48 7.77 22.26
CA MET A 145 0.86 8.18 23.50
C MET A 145 1.86 8.29 24.66
N ALA A 146 2.76 7.33 24.79
CA ALA A 146 3.62 7.16 25.95
C ALA A 146 5.13 7.30 25.65
N GLY A 147 5.55 7.24 24.37
CA GLY A 147 6.96 7.24 23.98
C GLY A 147 7.74 8.50 24.41
N PHE A 148 7.05 9.59 24.71
CA PHE A 148 7.65 10.85 25.17
C PHE A 148 7.40 11.16 26.64
N SER A 149 6.72 10.28 27.39
CA SER A 149 6.34 10.50 28.78
C SER A 149 7.34 9.95 29.80
N GLN A 150 8.57 9.64 29.38
CA GLN A 150 9.59 9.08 30.28
C GLN A 150 9.88 10.02 31.45
N GLN A 151 9.83 9.45 32.65
CA GLN A 151 10.25 10.03 33.95
C GLN A 151 9.43 11.26 34.44
N GLY A 152 8.13 11.02 34.69
CA GLY A 152 7.46 11.74 35.78
C GLY A 152 6.93 13.15 35.53
N ASN A 153 7.32 13.86 34.49
CA ASN A 153 6.97 15.29 34.37
C ASN A 153 6.26 15.71 33.08
N GLY A 154 5.89 14.80 32.16
CA GLY A 154 5.22 15.16 30.90
C GLY A 154 5.99 16.15 30.02
N GLN A 155 7.19 16.58 30.44
CA GLN A 155 8.01 17.63 29.85
C GLN A 155 8.42 17.33 28.39
N TYR A 156 8.38 16.06 28.00
CA TYR A 156 8.78 15.62 26.66
C TYR A 156 7.60 15.28 25.73
N SER A 157 6.38 15.29 26.23
CA SER A 157 5.16 15.09 25.43
C SER A 157 4.74 16.40 24.75
N THR A 158 5.43 16.76 23.67
CA THR A 158 5.14 17.99 22.92
C THR A 158 4.64 17.67 21.51
N LEU A 159 3.75 18.52 20.99
CA LEU A 159 3.25 18.41 19.61
C LEU A 159 4.41 18.35 18.58
N SER A 160 5.46 19.11 18.81
CA SER A 160 6.65 19.13 17.95
C SER A 160 7.34 17.76 17.86
N ARG A 161 7.48 17.06 18.97
CA ARG A 161 8.07 15.71 19.00
C ARG A 161 7.18 14.67 18.34
N SER A 162 5.89 14.71 18.62
CA SER A 162 4.91 13.83 17.94
C SER A 162 4.92 14.07 16.44
N ALA A 163 4.96 15.31 15.98
CA ALA A 163 5.04 15.66 14.57
C ALA A 163 6.37 15.20 13.93
N THR A 164 7.50 15.32 14.65
CA THR A 164 8.81 14.84 14.19
C THR A 164 8.82 13.32 14.07
N PHE A 165 8.28 12.61 15.04
CA PHE A 165 8.15 11.15 15.00
C PHE A 165 7.26 10.69 13.84
N SER A 166 6.07 11.29 13.67
CA SER A 166 5.20 11.01 12.53
C SER A 166 5.88 11.24 11.18
N ARG A 167 6.64 12.34 11.06
CA ARG A 167 7.42 12.62 9.85
C ARG A 167 8.52 11.58 9.62
N SER A 168 9.20 11.14 10.68
CA SER A 168 10.22 10.09 10.60
C SER A 168 9.63 8.78 10.09
N MET A 169 8.47 8.35 10.63
CA MET A 169 7.74 7.18 10.15
C MET A 169 7.33 7.32 8.68
N SER A 170 6.78 8.48 8.32
CA SER A 170 6.40 8.77 6.93
C SER A 170 7.58 8.73 5.97
N LEU A 171 8.76 9.19 6.37
CA LEU A 171 9.97 9.09 5.56
C LEU A 171 10.36 7.64 5.30
N PHE A 172 10.32 6.79 6.31
CA PHE A 172 10.65 5.37 6.18
C PHE A 172 9.71 4.68 5.19
N PHE A 173 8.39 4.78 5.42
CA PHE A 173 7.38 4.07 4.64
C PHE A 173 7.00 4.72 3.30
N LYS A 174 7.42 5.96 3.02
CA LYS A 174 7.12 6.63 1.75
C LYS A 174 8.33 6.84 0.86
N VAL A 175 9.53 6.94 1.43
CA VAL A 175 10.75 7.19 0.67
C VAL A 175 11.65 5.97 0.65
N TYR A 176 12.12 5.53 1.82
CA TYR A 176 13.12 4.46 1.90
C TYR A 176 12.58 3.11 1.48
N ILE A 177 11.31 2.82 1.69
CA ILE A 177 10.70 1.53 1.31
C ILE A 177 10.84 1.24 -0.19
N ASN A 178 10.76 2.25 -1.05
CA ASN A 178 10.94 2.09 -2.49
C ASN A 178 12.36 1.64 -2.84
N GLN A 179 13.34 2.08 -2.06
CA GLN A 179 14.74 1.70 -2.23
C GLN A 179 14.96 0.23 -1.88
N PHE A 180 14.33 -0.26 -0.81
CA PHE A 180 14.39 -1.69 -0.43
C PHE A 180 13.68 -2.61 -1.43
N ALA A 181 12.75 -2.08 -2.20
CA ALA A 181 12.00 -2.79 -3.23
C ALA A 181 12.69 -2.81 -4.60
N SER A 182 13.59 -1.85 -4.88
CA SER A 182 14.04 -1.50 -6.23
C SER A 182 14.83 -2.61 -6.97
N ASP A 183 15.42 -3.55 -6.25
CA ASP A 183 16.19 -4.68 -6.80
C ASP A 183 15.40 -6.00 -6.82
N LYS A 184 14.12 -5.96 -6.44
CA LYS A 184 13.27 -7.14 -6.23
C LYS A 184 12.08 -7.17 -7.20
N LYS A 185 11.64 -8.38 -7.52
CA LYS A 185 10.47 -8.64 -8.38
C LYS A 185 9.19 -8.57 -7.54
N LEU A 186 8.83 -7.36 -7.13
CA LEU A 186 7.63 -7.09 -6.34
C LEU A 186 6.99 -5.75 -6.73
N SER A 187 5.77 -5.54 -6.27
CA SER A 187 5.10 -4.25 -6.29
C SER A 187 4.55 -3.94 -4.90
N ILE A 188 4.78 -2.72 -4.44
CA ILE A 188 4.14 -2.18 -3.25
C ILE A 188 2.77 -1.66 -3.70
N ILE A 189 1.70 -2.27 -3.20
CA ILE A 189 0.33 -1.86 -3.51
C ILE A 189 -0.03 -0.62 -2.70
N TYR A 190 0.36 -0.61 -1.43
CA TYR A 190 0.37 0.59 -0.61
C TYR A 190 1.39 0.46 0.53
N ALA A 191 1.92 1.61 0.94
CA ALA A 191 2.66 1.76 2.17
C ALA A 191 2.13 3.00 2.90
N GLY A 192 1.50 2.76 4.03
CA GLY A 192 0.87 3.78 4.88
C GLY A 192 1.83 4.38 5.91
N GLY A 193 1.28 4.86 7.01
CA GLY A 193 2.08 5.38 8.13
C GLY A 193 2.76 4.28 8.94
N ASP A 194 2.18 3.09 8.95
CA ASP A 194 2.55 1.95 9.79
C ASP A 194 2.35 0.60 9.11
N ASP A 195 1.48 0.49 8.12
CA ASP A 195 1.22 -0.76 7.45
C ASP A 195 1.69 -0.76 5.99
N VAL A 196 2.05 -1.93 5.49
CA VAL A 196 2.53 -2.17 4.14
C VAL A 196 1.80 -3.37 3.55
N PHE A 197 1.38 -3.23 2.30
CA PHE A 197 0.84 -4.31 1.51
C PHE A 197 1.61 -4.41 0.19
N ALA A 198 2.32 -5.52 -0.01
CA ALA A 198 3.11 -5.76 -1.20
C ALA A 198 2.87 -7.16 -1.78
N ILE A 199 3.07 -7.29 -3.09
CA ILE A 199 2.87 -8.51 -3.86
C ILE A 199 4.07 -8.73 -4.78
N GLY A 200 4.52 -9.98 -4.93
CA GLY A 200 5.68 -10.25 -5.76
C GLY A 200 6.00 -11.73 -5.92
N SER A 201 7.20 -12.02 -6.44
CA SER A 201 7.73 -13.38 -6.37
C SER A 201 7.92 -13.77 -4.91
N TRP A 202 7.65 -15.03 -4.56
CA TRP A 202 7.66 -15.42 -3.15
C TRP A 202 9.05 -15.28 -2.50
N GLN A 203 10.11 -15.48 -3.26
CA GLN A 203 11.49 -15.29 -2.77
C GLN A 203 11.76 -13.83 -2.44
N ASP A 204 11.38 -12.94 -3.36
CA ASP A 204 11.65 -11.51 -3.22
C ASP A 204 10.77 -10.88 -2.12
N ILE A 205 9.55 -11.37 -1.94
CA ILE A 205 8.68 -10.92 -0.82
C ILE A 205 9.28 -11.32 0.53
N ILE A 206 9.81 -12.54 0.68
CA ILE A 206 10.48 -12.94 1.91
C ILE A 206 11.73 -12.09 2.16
N ALA A 207 12.59 -11.94 1.15
CA ALA A 207 13.80 -11.12 1.24
C ALA A 207 13.48 -9.66 1.58
N PHE A 208 12.49 -9.08 0.92
CA PHE A 208 12.01 -7.72 1.21
C PHE A 208 11.52 -7.58 2.64
N THR A 209 10.75 -8.53 3.13
CA THR A 209 10.19 -8.51 4.49
C THR A 209 11.28 -8.51 5.56
N VAL A 210 12.30 -9.37 5.39
CA VAL A 210 13.45 -9.44 6.28
C VAL A 210 14.26 -8.14 6.25
N GLU A 211 14.61 -7.67 5.07
CA GLU A 211 15.39 -6.44 4.89
C GLU A 211 14.65 -5.22 5.45
N LEU A 212 13.34 -5.12 5.20
CA LEU A 212 12.53 -4.04 5.73
C LEU A 212 12.52 -4.03 7.26
N ARG A 213 12.33 -5.20 7.90
CA ARG A 213 12.36 -5.33 9.37
C ARG A 213 13.73 -4.95 9.93
N GLU A 214 14.83 -5.43 9.35
CA GLU A 214 16.17 -5.11 9.83
C GLU A 214 16.47 -3.61 9.75
N ASN A 215 16.12 -2.98 8.63
CA ASN A 215 16.32 -1.55 8.46
C ASN A 215 15.38 -0.72 9.35
N PHE A 216 14.15 -1.19 9.59
CA PHE A 216 13.22 -0.55 10.50
C PHE A 216 13.73 -0.56 11.95
N ILE A 217 14.29 -1.67 12.41
CA ILE A 217 14.93 -1.75 13.74
C ILE A 217 16.09 -0.76 13.85
N LYS A 218 16.94 -0.68 12.82
CA LYS A 218 18.03 0.32 12.79
C LYS A 218 17.48 1.75 12.82
N TRP A 219 16.42 2.02 12.03
CA TRP A 219 15.77 3.33 11.94
C TRP A 219 15.16 3.80 13.26
N THR A 220 14.56 2.88 14.00
CA THR A 220 13.92 3.14 15.28
C THR A 220 14.86 2.93 16.48
N ASN A 221 16.13 2.62 16.22
CA ASN A 221 17.13 2.27 17.25
C ASN A 221 16.63 1.16 18.20
N GLY A 222 15.99 0.14 17.64
CA GLY A 222 15.46 -1.01 18.38
C GLY A 222 14.25 -0.70 19.28
N LYS A 223 13.59 0.45 19.12
CA LYS A 223 12.45 0.86 19.97
C LYS A 223 11.11 0.39 19.45
N LEU A 224 11.00 0.12 18.16
CA LEU A 224 9.83 -0.42 17.53
C LEU A 224 10.19 -1.63 16.68
N THR A 225 9.24 -2.54 16.55
CA THR A 225 9.34 -3.76 15.75
C THR A 225 8.23 -3.81 14.68
N LEU A 226 8.31 -4.78 13.80
CA LEU A 226 7.29 -5.05 12.78
C LEU A 226 6.80 -6.49 12.95
N SER A 227 5.52 -6.70 12.73
CA SER A 227 4.94 -8.03 12.56
C SER A 227 4.47 -8.21 11.12
N ALA A 228 4.63 -9.42 10.57
CA ALA A 228 4.35 -9.70 9.16
C ALA A 228 3.57 -10.99 8.96
N GLY A 229 2.62 -10.96 8.02
CA GLY A 229 1.98 -12.15 7.48
C GLY A 229 2.34 -12.31 6.01
N ILE A 230 2.77 -13.49 5.58
CA ILE A 230 3.06 -13.81 4.18
C ILE A 230 2.21 -14.97 3.71
N GLY A 231 1.36 -14.73 2.71
CA GLY A 231 0.55 -15.74 2.04
C GLY A 231 1.11 -16.13 0.68
N LEU A 232 0.97 -17.40 0.29
CA LEU A 232 1.30 -17.93 -1.04
C LEU A 232 0.04 -18.18 -1.86
N PHE A 233 0.03 -17.67 -3.09
CA PHE A 233 -1.17 -17.72 -3.93
C PHE A 233 -0.89 -18.17 -5.36
N ALA A 234 -1.93 -18.69 -6.02
CA ALA A 234 -1.90 -18.90 -7.46
C ALA A 234 -2.09 -17.56 -8.20
N ASP A 235 -1.60 -17.49 -9.44
CA ASP A 235 -1.66 -16.30 -10.31
C ASP A 235 -3.07 -15.72 -10.54
N LYS A 236 -4.11 -16.57 -10.46
CA LYS A 236 -5.51 -16.17 -10.67
C LYS A 236 -6.30 -15.94 -9.38
N THR A 237 -5.65 -15.95 -8.23
CA THR A 237 -6.35 -15.70 -6.96
C THR A 237 -6.80 -14.24 -6.89
N PRO A 238 -8.07 -13.95 -6.56
CA PRO A 238 -8.54 -12.58 -6.41
C PRO A 238 -7.78 -11.83 -5.30
N ILE A 239 -7.35 -10.61 -5.57
CA ILE A 239 -6.57 -9.79 -4.62
C ILE A 239 -7.28 -9.58 -3.29
N ARG A 240 -8.62 -9.47 -3.29
CA ARG A 240 -9.42 -9.37 -2.07
C ARG A 240 -9.23 -10.58 -1.15
N LEU A 241 -9.18 -11.78 -1.73
CA LEU A 241 -8.97 -13.02 -0.96
C LEU A 241 -7.54 -13.08 -0.43
N MET A 242 -6.56 -12.70 -1.26
CA MET A 242 -5.17 -12.60 -0.84
C MET A 242 -5.02 -11.65 0.36
N ALA A 243 -5.60 -10.45 0.28
CA ALA A 243 -5.53 -9.44 1.33
C ALA A 243 -6.18 -9.92 2.64
N HIS A 244 -7.32 -10.62 2.55
CA HIS A 244 -8.00 -11.17 3.73
C HIS A 244 -7.14 -12.23 4.42
N GLN A 245 -6.70 -13.25 3.68
CA GLN A 245 -5.90 -14.35 4.24
C GLN A 245 -4.55 -13.86 4.77
N THR A 246 -3.92 -12.92 4.09
CA THR A 246 -2.65 -12.34 4.56
C THR A 246 -2.84 -11.50 5.82
N GLY A 247 -4.00 -10.83 5.97
CA GLY A 247 -4.37 -10.14 7.21
C GLY A 247 -4.52 -11.08 8.40
N GLU A 248 -5.13 -12.26 8.22
CA GLU A 248 -5.21 -13.27 9.27
C GLU A 248 -3.82 -13.77 9.71
N LEU A 249 -2.89 -13.89 8.77
CA LEU A 249 -1.49 -14.24 9.08
C LEU A 249 -0.75 -13.14 9.84
N GLU A 250 -0.99 -11.88 9.49
CA GLU A 250 -0.45 -10.73 10.22
C GLU A 250 -0.95 -10.68 11.66
N GLU A 251 -2.26 -10.89 11.86
CA GLU A 251 -2.85 -10.98 13.21
C GLU A 251 -2.25 -12.13 14.03
N ALA A 252 -2.01 -13.30 13.41
CA ALA A 252 -1.33 -14.42 14.07
C ALA A 252 0.10 -14.05 14.47
N ALA A 253 0.84 -13.33 13.61
CA ALA A 253 2.18 -12.86 13.94
C ALA A 253 2.18 -11.88 15.13
N LYS A 254 1.24 -10.93 15.15
CA LYS A 254 1.06 -10.01 16.29
C LYS A 254 0.70 -10.75 17.58
N GLY A 255 -0.12 -11.82 17.49
CA GLY A 255 -0.48 -12.68 18.60
C GLY A 255 0.70 -13.47 19.20
N ASN A 256 1.77 -13.67 18.46
CA ASN A 256 3.01 -14.34 18.91
C ASN A 256 4.00 -13.35 19.58
N GLU A 257 3.50 -12.51 20.49
CA GLU A 257 4.28 -11.51 21.24
C GLU A 257 5.00 -10.47 20.34
N LYS A 258 4.50 -10.23 19.11
CA LYS A 258 5.05 -9.25 18.14
C LYS A 258 6.46 -9.58 17.64
N ASP A 259 7.07 -8.71 16.85
CA ASP A 259 8.36 -8.96 16.18
C ASP A 259 8.42 -10.36 15.59
N SER A 260 7.36 -10.70 14.85
CA SER A 260 7.09 -12.07 14.40
C SER A 260 6.64 -12.10 12.95
N ILE A 261 6.84 -13.25 12.33
CA ILE A 261 6.41 -13.51 10.95
C ILE A 261 5.59 -14.79 10.91
N SER A 262 4.41 -14.74 10.27
CA SER A 262 3.60 -15.90 9.94
C SER A 262 3.74 -16.23 8.46
N LEU A 263 4.11 -17.47 8.14
CA LEU A 263 4.36 -17.92 6.79
C LEU A 263 3.30 -18.94 6.34
N PHE A 264 2.50 -18.57 5.35
CA PHE A 264 1.59 -19.44 4.62
C PHE A 264 0.42 -20.03 5.43
N SER A 265 0.60 -20.22 6.72
CA SER A 265 -0.41 -20.64 7.70
C SER A 265 -0.10 -20.04 9.06
N SER A 266 -1.13 -19.76 9.86
CA SER A 266 -0.99 -19.29 11.24
C SER A 266 -0.22 -20.27 12.13
N ASP A 267 -0.17 -21.56 11.77
CA ASP A 267 0.60 -22.58 12.50
C ASP A 267 2.11 -22.39 12.34
N TYR A 268 2.55 -21.68 11.32
CA TYR A 268 3.95 -21.39 11.03
C TYR A 268 4.31 -19.94 11.38
N THR A 269 4.20 -19.62 12.65
CA THR A 269 4.54 -18.30 13.18
C THR A 269 5.84 -18.36 13.97
N PHE A 270 6.77 -17.49 13.63
CA PHE A 270 8.12 -17.46 14.19
C PHE A 270 8.48 -16.05 14.65
N LYS A 271 9.31 -15.93 15.67
CA LYS A 271 10.03 -14.69 15.95
C LYS A 271 11.00 -14.40 14.79
N PHE A 272 11.11 -13.14 14.36
CA PHE A 272 12.01 -12.79 13.27
C PHE A 272 13.45 -13.23 13.52
N ASP A 273 13.96 -13.10 14.72
CA ASP A 273 15.34 -13.51 15.07
C ASP A 273 15.58 -15.01 14.87
N ARG A 274 14.56 -15.85 15.08
CA ARG A 274 14.63 -17.30 14.81
C ARG A 274 14.42 -17.64 13.33
N PHE A 275 13.78 -16.77 12.59
CA PHE A 275 13.52 -16.98 11.17
C PHE A 275 14.72 -16.61 10.30
N ILE A 276 15.53 -15.63 10.74
CA ILE A 276 16.69 -15.11 10.00
C ILE A 276 17.95 -15.96 10.28
N THR A 277 18.01 -16.71 11.37
CA THR A 277 19.13 -17.62 11.72
C THR A 277 19.04 -18.95 10.97
#